data_8675d376ce646a244a98d21a0e23a374
#
_entry.id   8675d376ce646a244a98d21a0e23a374
#
_cell.length_a   1.000
_cell.length_b   1.000
_cell.length_c   1.000
_cell.angle_alpha   90.00
_cell.angle_beta   90.00
_cell.angle_gamma   90.00
#
_symmetry.space_group_name_H-M   'P 1'
#
loop_
_entity.id
_entity.type
_entity.pdbx_description
1 polymer ?
#
loop_
_entity_poly.entity_id
_entity_poly.type
_entity_poly.pdbx_seq_one_letter_code
_entity_poly.pdbx_strand_id
1 'polypeptide(L)'
;MLLAAAMSAVHVLALGVGLPSIWARARALRRGDVDAALRADNAWGVAALLWIGSGLARLLVTEKGLAWYTLQPAFWLKMALFAGVLLLELWPMVTLIRWRLGTPVDRARLPALARVSEAEVALTVALPFAAAAMARGLRW
;
A
#
# COMPACT_ATOMS: atom_id res chain seq x y z
N MET A 1 -10.82 -2.53 23.89
CA MET A 1 -10.00 -1.30 23.75
C MET A 1 -8.55 -1.59 23.37
N LEU A 2 -7.78 -2.39 24.14
CA LEU A 2 -6.35 -2.67 23.83
C LEU A 2 -6.12 -3.30 22.46
N LEU A 3 -6.92 -4.29 22.04
CA LEU A 3 -6.78 -4.94 20.74
C LEU A 3 -7.00 -3.95 19.59
N ALA A 4 -8.02 -3.11 19.66
CA ALA A 4 -8.30 -2.10 18.64
C ALA A 4 -7.16 -1.07 18.54
N ALA A 5 -6.58 -0.65 19.67
CA ALA A 5 -5.42 0.22 19.69
C ALA A 5 -4.18 -0.44 19.10
N ALA A 6 -3.92 -1.71 19.43
CA ALA A 6 -2.82 -2.49 18.86
C ALA A 6 -2.95 -2.65 17.34
N MET A 7 -4.14 -3.01 16.85
CA MET A 7 -4.38 -3.12 15.41
C MET A 7 -4.21 -1.78 14.68
N SER A 8 -4.59 -0.67 15.33
CA SER A 8 -4.37 0.67 14.78
C SER A 8 -2.88 1.02 14.71
N ALA A 9 -2.12 0.68 15.75
CA ALA A 9 -0.67 0.89 15.77
C ALA A 9 0.03 0.07 14.68
N VAL A 10 -0.29 -1.22 14.56
CA VAL A 10 0.25 -2.09 13.50
C VAL A 10 -0.08 -1.53 12.12
N HIS A 11 -1.31 -1.06 11.90
CA HIS A 11 -1.73 -0.49 10.62
C HIS A 11 -0.92 0.75 10.23
N VAL A 12 -0.68 1.65 11.19
CA VAL A 12 0.12 2.87 10.96
C VAL A 12 1.60 2.53 10.74
N LEU A 13 2.15 1.61 11.55
CA LEU A 13 3.54 1.16 11.39
C LEU A 13 3.75 0.46 10.06
N ALA A 14 2.82 -0.39 9.63
CA ALA A 14 2.88 -1.05 8.34
C ALA A 14 2.91 -0.04 7.18
N LEU A 15 2.11 1.03 7.25
CA LEU A 15 2.16 2.12 6.29
C LEU A 15 3.51 2.87 6.34
N GLY A 16 4.01 3.12 7.57
CA GLY A 16 5.29 3.80 7.81
C GLY A 16 6.50 3.04 7.26
N VAL A 17 6.43 1.70 7.16
CA VAL A 17 7.45 0.86 6.51
C VAL A 17 7.16 0.69 5.03
N GLY A 18 5.90 0.52 4.66
CA GLY A 18 5.47 0.25 3.29
C GLY A 18 5.77 1.40 2.34
N LEU A 19 5.42 2.62 2.71
CA LEU A 19 5.62 3.81 1.88
C LEU A 19 7.10 4.03 1.50
N PRO A 20 8.06 4.04 2.44
CA PRO A 20 9.48 4.11 2.11
C PRO A 20 9.96 2.94 1.26
N SER A 21 9.38 1.75 1.42
CA SER A 21 9.75 0.56 0.65
C SER A 21 9.33 0.69 -0.81
N ILE A 22 8.11 1.17 -1.11
CA ILE A 22 7.67 1.44 -2.50
C ILE A 22 8.58 2.52 -3.12
N TRP A 23 8.87 3.58 -2.38
CA TRP A 23 9.79 4.64 -2.83
C TRP A 23 11.19 4.10 -3.13
N ALA A 24 11.75 3.30 -2.24
CA ALA A 24 13.06 2.66 -2.44
C ALA A 24 13.06 1.75 -3.67
N ARG A 25 11.97 0.98 -3.90
CA ARG A 25 11.77 0.16 -5.10
C ARG A 25 11.80 1.02 -6.37
N ALA A 26 11.03 2.10 -6.39
CA ALA A 26 10.99 3.02 -7.53
C ALA A 26 12.38 3.59 -7.85
N ARG A 27 13.11 4.03 -6.84
CA ARG A 27 14.46 4.58 -6.97
C ARG A 27 15.47 3.55 -7.46
N ALA A 28 15.40 2.32 -6.95
CA ALA A 28 16.26 1.23 -7.38
C ALA A 28 16.01 0.86 -8.86
N LEU A 29 14.75 0.74 -9.27
CA LEU A 29 14.36 0.49 -10.66
C LEU A 29 14.85 1.59 -11.61
N ARG A 30 14.78 2.86 -11.19
CA ARG A 30 15.32 4.00 -11.97
C ARG A 30 16.83 3.90 -12.19
N ARG A 31 17.58 3.40 -11.20
CA ARG A 31 19.03 3.22 -11.29
C ARG A 31 19.44 1.91 -11.97
N GLY A 32 18.48 1.05 -12.31
CA GLY A 32 18.77 -0.27 -12.87
C GLY A 32 19.32 -1.27 -11.84
N ASP A 33 19.19 -0.96 -10.54
CA ASP A 33 19.61 -1.83 -9.44
C ASP A 33 18.46 -2.79 -9.09
N VAL A 34 18.44 -3.92 -9.80
CA VAL A 34 17.39 -4.94 -9.65
C VAL A 34 17.44 -5.59 -8.28
N ASP A 35 18.62 -5.87 -7.72
CA ASP A 35 18.74 -6.50 -6.41
C ASP A 35 18.21 -5.61 -5.30
N ALA A 36 18.50 -4.31 -5.34
CA ALA A 36 17.92 -3.36 -4.40
C ALA A 36 16.39 -3.25 -4.58
N ALA A 37 15.90 -3.29 -5.82
CA ALA A 37 14.46 -3.28 -6.08
C ALA A 37 13.77 -4.51 -5.50
N LEU A 38 14.35 -5.71 -5.66
CA LEU A 38 13.81 -6.94 -5.09
C LEU A 38 13.80 -6.94 -3.55
N ARG A 39 14.85 -6.38 -2.91
CA ARG A 39 14.86 -6.23 -1.45
C ARG A 39 13.79 -5.27 -0.95
N ALA A 40 13.64 -4.12 -1.61
CA ALA A 40 12.62 -3.13 -1.28
C ALA A 40 11.21 -3.70 -1.48
N ASP A 41 10.99 -4.48 -2.54
CA ASP A 41 9.74 -5.16 -2.82
C ASP A 41 9.38 -6.22 -1.76
N ASN A 42 10.36 -6.95 -1.22
CA ASN A 42 10.13 -7.86 -0.09
C ASN A 42 9.62 -7.10 1.15
N ALA A 43 10.25 -5.97 1.48
CA ALA A 43 9.83 -5.14 2.60
C ALA A 43 8.42 -4.58 2.39
N TRP A 44 8.11 -4.14 1.16
CA TRP A 44 6.77 -3.71 0.77
C TRP A 44 5.76 -4.85 0.89
N GLY A 45 6.06 -6.04 0.39
CA GLY A 45 5.15 -7.20 0.46
C GLY A 45 4.77 -7.56 1.90
N VAL A 46 5.74 -7.59 2.82
CA VAL A 46 5.48 -7.82 4.25
C VAL A 46 4.63 -6.69 4.85
N ALA A 47 5.00 -5.43 4.57
CA ALA A 47 4.25 -4.28 5.05
C ALA A 47 2.81 -4.26 4.51
N ALA A 48 2.61 -4.60 3.23
CA ALA A 48 1.29 -4.67 2.61
C ALA A 48 0.39 -5.74 3.26
N LEU A 49 0.93 -6.93 3.54
CA LEU A 49 0.19 -7.98 4.25
C LEU A 49 -0.23 -7.53 5.65
N LEU A 50 0.67 -6.92 6.40
CA LEU A 50 0.36 -6.37 7.73
C LEU A 50 -0.67 -5.23 7.64
N TRP A 51 -0.54 -4.38 6.64
CA TRP A 51 -1.43 -3.24 6.43
C TRP A 51 -2.84 -3.69 6.07
N ILE A 52 -2.99 -4.63 5.12
CA ILE A 52 -4.28 -5.22 4.73
C ILE A 52 -4.89 -5.97 5.92
N GLY A 53 -4.14 -6.87 6.54
CA GLY A 53 -4.61 -7.69 7.66
C GLY A 53 -5.07 -6.85 8.86
N SER A 54 -4.28 -5.86 9.25
CA SER A 54 -4.67 -4.94 10.33
C SER A 54 -5.85 -4.05 9.95
N GLY A 55 -5.94 -3.63 8.69
CA GLY A 55 -7.07 -2.86 8.17
C GLY A 55 -8.38 -3.65 8.24
N LEU A 56 -8.38 -4.91 7.80
CA LEU A 56 -9.51 -5.82 7.90
C LEU A 56 -9.88 -6.10 9.38
N ALA A 57 -8.90 -6.41 10.21
CA ALA A 57 -9.13 -6.63 11.64
C ALA A 57 -9.80 -5.42 12.30
N ARG A 58 -9.39 -4.20 11.95
CA ARG A 58 -10.02 -2.97 12.46
C ARG A 58 -11.48 -2.83 12.04
N LEU A 59 -11.84 -3.23 10.83
CA LEU A 59 -13.26 -3.22 10.38
C LEU A 59 -14.11 -4.22 11.17
N LEU A 60 -13.55 -5.37 11.55
CA LEU A 60 -14.26 -6.43 12.28
C LEU A 60 -14.37 -6.15 13.78
N VAL A 61 -13.36 -5.48 14.37
CA VAL A 61 -13.26 -5.25 15.83
C VAL A 61 -13.81 -3.87 16.23
N THR A 62 -14.27 -3.06 15.29
CA THR A 62 -14.77 -1.71 15.58
C THR A 62 -16.12 -1.72 16.29
N GLU A 63 -16.25 -0.92 17.35
CA GLU A 63 -17.51 -0.70 18.07
C GLU A 63 -18.56 0.05 17.24
N LYS A 64 -18.11 0.78 16.18
CA LYS A 64 -19.00 1.60 15.33
C LYS A 64 -19.79 0.79 14.32
N GLY A 65 -19.38 -0.45 14.05
CA GLY A 65 -20.00 -1.30 13.05
C GLY A 65 -19.71 -0.90 11.58
N LEU A 66 -19.84 -1.87 10.68
CA LEU A 66 -19.56 -1.68 9.25
C LEU A 66 -20.48 -0.63 8.61
N ALA A 67 -21.76 -0.58 9.00
CA ALA A 67 -22.74 0.35 8.48
C ALA A 67 -22.31 1.82 8.67
N TRP A 68 -21.69 2.15 9.80
CA TRP A 68 -21.20 3.51 10.05
C TRP A 68 -20.14 3.94 9.03
N TYR A 69 -19.24 3.03 8.64
CA TYR A 69 -18.19 3.32 7.65
C TYR A 69 -18.77 3.47 6.25
N THR A 70 -19.66 2.57 5.84
CA THR A 70 -20.21 2.56 4.47
C THR A 70 -21.12 3.76 4.17
N LEU A 71 -21.63 4.44 5.19
CA LEU A 71 -22.42 5.67 5.05
C LEU A 71 -21.54 6.92 4.84
N GLN A 72 -20.20 6.80 4.94
CA GLN A 72 -19.29 7.95 4.80
C GLN A 72 -18.66 8.00 3.40
N PRO A 73 -18.82 9.12 2.65
CA PRO A 73 -18.18 9.28 1.33
C PRO A 73 -16.66 9.10 1.38
N ALA A 74 -16.02 9.62 2.45
CA ALA A 74 -14.58 9.50 2.66
C ALA A 74 -14.09 8.04 2.81
N PHE A 75 -14.95 7.12 3.27
CA PHE A 75 -14.68 5.69 3.29
C PHE A 75 -14.51 5.15 1.87
N TRP A 76 -15.43 5.50 0.97
CA TRP A 76 -15.38 5.05 -0.42
C TRP A 76 -14.21 5.63 -1.19
N LEU A 77 -13.89 6.92 -0.94
CA LEU A 77 -12.67 7.52 -1.48
C LEU A 77 -11.42 6.75 -1.04
N LYS A 78 -11.32 6.44 0.26
CA LYS A 78 -10.21 5.63 0.79
C LYS A 78 -10.16 4.25 0.14
N MET A 79 -11.30 3.59 -0.05
CA MET A 79 -11.37 2.27 -0.70
C MET A 79 -10.98 2.35 -2.18
N ALA A 80 -11.37 3.39 -2.89
CA ALA A 80 -10.97 3.61 -4.29
C ALA A 80 -9.45 3.83 -4.42
N LEU A 81 -8.86 4.67 -3.55
CA LEU A 81 -7.40 4.88 -3.51
C LEU A 81 -6.67 3.56 -3.20
N PHE A 82 -7.14 2.81 -2.23
CA PHE A 82 -6.58 1.51 -1.86
C PHE A 82 -6.66 0.49 -3.00
N ALA A 83 -7.82 0.40 -3.67
CA ALA A 83 -7.99 -0.44 -4.84
C ALA A 83 -7.04 -0.01 -5.98
N GLY A 84 -6.84 1.29 -6.17
CA GLY A 84 -5.86 1.83 -7.12
C GLY A 84 -4.44 1.35 -6.83
N VAL A 85 -4.01 1.39 -5.56
CA VAL A 85 -2.69 0.85 -5.16
C VAL A 85 -2.59 -0.63 -5.49
N LEU A 86 -3.60 -1.44 -5.13
CA LEU A 86 -3.59 -2.88 -5.41
C LEU A 86 -3.54 -3.19 -6.91
N LEU A 87 -4.29 -2.46 -7.71
CA LEU A 87 -4.31 -2.65 -9.17
C LEU A 87 -2.96 -2.29 -9.79
N LEU A 88 -2.35 -1.18 -9.38
CA LEU A 88 -1.02 -0.79 -9.83
C LEU A 88 0.04 -1.80 -9.43
N GLU A 89 -0.06 -2.38 -8.21
CA GLU A 89 0.87 -3.36 -7.67
C GLU A 89 0.90 -4.67 -8.46
N LEU A 90 -0.19 -5.06 -9.12
CA LEU A 90 -0.27 -6.35 -9.82
C LEU A 90 0.87 -6.53 -10.84
N TRP A 91 1.21 -5.51 -11.58
CA TRP A 91 2.25 -5.62 -12.60
C TRP A 91 3.67 -5.67 -12.04
N PRO A 92 4.12 -4.75 -11.15
CA PRO A 92 5.41 -4.89 -10.46
C PRO A 92 5.54 -6.21 -9.71
N MET A 93 4.53 -6.60 -8.94
CA MET A 93 4.51 -7.83 -8.15
C MET A 93 4.78 -9.05 -9.03
N VAL A 94 4.00 -9.24 -10.10
CA VAL A 94 4.16 -10.40 -10.99
C VAL A 94 5.51 -10.36 -11.69
N THR A 95 5.97 -9.20 -12.13
CA THR A 95 7.24 -9.05 -12.84
C THR A 95 8.42 -9.36 -11.91
N LEU A 96 8.45 -8.79 -10.70
CA LEU A 96 9.54 -8.99 -9.75
C LEU A 96 9.56 -10.42 -9.20
N ILE A 97 8.40 -11.05 -8.98
CA ILE A 97 8.32 -12.47 -8.62
C ILE A 97 8.93 -13.34 -9.72
N ARG A 98 8.62 -13.09 -10.99
CA ARG A 98 9.19 -13.85 -12.12
C ARG A 98 10.71 -13.72 -12.18
N TRP A 99 11.25 -12.52 -11.95
CA TRP A 99 12.70 -12.31 -11.90
C TRP A 99 13.36 -13.07 -10.75
N ARG A 100 12.72 -13.15 -9.57
CA ARG A 100 13.19 -13.99 -8.45
C ARG A 100 13.21 -15.47 -8.79
N LEU A 101 12.27 -15.93 -9.60
CA LEU A 101 12.16 -17.32 -10.03
C LEU A 101 13.07 -17.67 -11.23
N GLY A 102 13.96 -16.75 -11.64
CA GLY A 102 14.98 -17.00 -12.66
C GLY A 102 14.61 -16.56 -14.07
N THR A 103 13.47 -15.88 -14.26
CA THR A 103 13.16 -15.26 -15.55
C THR A 103 14.17 -14.14 -15.83
N PRO A 104 14.75 -14.06 -17.04
CA PRO A 104 15.69 -12.98 -17.39
C PRO A 104 15.08 -11.61 -17.18
N VAL A 105 15.91 -10.71 -16.62
CA VAL A 105 15.49 -9.32 -16.36
C VAL A 105 15.36 -8.56 -17.66
N ASP A 106 14.15 -8.11 -17.97
CA ASP A 106 13.91 -7.20 -19.10
C ASP A 106 14.19 -5.75 -18.67
N ARG A 107 15.39 -5.28 -18.98
CA ARG A 107 15.82 -3.92 -18.61
C ARG A 107 15.01 -2.81 -19.28
N ALA A 108 14.37 -3.09 -20.43
CA ALA A 108 13.51 -2.12 -21.10
C ALA A 108 12.25 -1.78 -20.29
N ARG A 109 11.83 -2.66 -19.40
CA ARG A 109 10.66 -2.45 -18.51
C ARG A 109 10.96 -1.62 -17.27
N LEU A 110 12.22 -1.47 -16.88
CA LEU A 110 12.60 -0.80 -15.62
C LEU A 110 12.03 0.62 -15.48
N PRO A 111 12.09 1.50 -16.51
CA PRO A 111 11.53 2.84 -16.39
C PRO A 111 10.01 2.86 -16.21
N ALA A 112 9.30 1.92 -16.84
CA ALA A 112 7.85 1.81 -16.72
C ALA A 112 7.44 1.29 -15.33
N LEU A 113 8.12 0.26 -14.81
CA LEU A 113 7.93 -0.26 -13.46
C LEU A 113 8.22 0.81 -12.40
N ALA A 114 9.26 1.62 -12.60
CA ALA A 114 9.58 2.73 -11.72
C ALA A 114 8.44 3.75 -11.68
N ARG A 115 7.86 4.14 -12.83
CA ARG A 115 6.72 5.05 -12.90
C ARG A 115 5.48 4.51 -12.20
N VAL A 116 5.20 3.22 -12.34
CA VAL A 116 4.08 2.57 -11.64
C VAL A 116 4.31 2.65 -10.13
N SER A 117 5.50 2.30 -9.65
CA SER A 117 5.84 2.41 -8.23
C SER A 117 5.77 3.85 -7.70
N GLU A 118 6.14 4.85 -8.52
CA GLU A 118 5.98 6.28 -8.17
C GLU A 118 4.49 6.68 -8.07
N ALA A 119 3.64 6.17 -8.96
CA ALA A 119 2.20 6.38 -8.87
C ALA A 119 1.60 5.73 -7.62
N GLU A 120 2.06 4.55 -7.25
CA GLU A 120 1.68 3.89 -5.99
C GLU A 120 2.08 4.72 -4.76
N VAL A 121 3.29 5.30 -4.76
CA VAL A 121 3.71 6.23 -3.70
C VAL A 121 2.72 7.38 -3.57
N ALA A 122 2.34 8.01 -4.68
CA ALA A 122 1.40 9.13 -4.67
C ALA A 122 0.02 8.74 -4.10
N LEU A 123 -0.53 7.60 -4.54
CA LEU A 123 -1.80 7.10 -4.02
C LEU A 123 -1.70 6.70 -2.53
N THR A 124 -0.60 6.06 -2.14
CA THR A 124 -0.37 5.66 -0.75
C THR A 124 -0.23 6.87 0.17
N VAL A 125 0.40 7.95 -0.29
CA VAL A 125 0.46 9.23 0.44
C VAL A 125 -0.94 9.85 0.59
N ALA A 126 -1.81 9.75 -0.41
CA ALA A 126 -3.16 10.29 -0.34
C ALA A 126 -4.07 9.58 0.69
N LEU A 127 -3.81 8.31 0.99
CA LEU A 127 -4.63 7.49 1.89
C LEU A 127 -4.76 8.02 3.32
N PRO A 128 -3.69 8.48 4.02
CA PRO A 128 -3.81 9.10 5.33
C PRO A 128 -4.69 10.35 5.34
N PHE A 129 -4.65 11.16 4.28
CA PHE A 129 -5.48 12.35 4.16
C PHE A 129 -6.97 11.98 4.03
N ALA A 130 -7.30 10.99 3.20
CA ALA A 130 -8.66 10.45 3.11
C ALA A 130 -9.13 9.85 4.45
N ALA A 131 -8.25 9.14 5.15
CA ALA A 131 -8.54 8.59 6.48
C ALA A 131 -8.77 9.69 7.53
N ALA A 132 -7.98 10.76 7.51
CA ALA A 132 -8.13 11.91 8.39
C ALA A 132 -9.44 12.68 8.13
N ALA A 133 -9.81 12.85 6.86
CA ALA A 133 -11.08 13.46 6.46
C ALA A 133 -12.26 12.63 6.99
N MET A 134 -12.20 11.31 6.85
CA MET A 134 -13.21 10.40 7.39
C MET A 134 -13.32 10.51 8.92
N ALA A 135 -12.19 10.54 9.63
CA ALA A 135 -12.16 10.61 11.08
C ALA A 135 -12.78 11.91 11.64
N ARG A 136 -12.69 13.01 10.88
CA ARG A 136 -13.27 14.31 11.22
C ARG A 136 -14.71 14.47 10.76
N GLY A 137 -15.30 13.46 10.13
CA GLY A 137 -16.68 13.50 9.66
C GLY A 137 -16.93 14.54 8.57
N LEU A 138 -15.90 14.88 7.78
CA LEU A 138 -16.06 15.78 6.64
C LEU A 138 -17.03 15.13 5.64
N ARG A 139 -18.18 15.76 5.47
CA ARG A 139 -19.22 15.38 4.50
C ARG A 139 -19.18 16.45 3.40
N TRP A 140 -19.02 16.02 2.17
CA TRP A 140 -19.19 16.85 0.96
C TRP A 140 -20.36 16.32 0.14
#